data_330a71d6f93988dabfe1521b7e6caa0c
#
_entry.id   330a71d6f93988dabfe1521b7e6caa0c
#
_cell.length_a   1.000
_cell.length_b   1.000
_cell.length_c   1.000
_cell.angle_alpha   90.00
_cell.angle_beta   90.00
_cell.angle_gamma   90.00
#
_symmetry.space_group_name_H-M   'P 1'
#
loop_
_entity.id
_entity.type
_entity.pdbx_description
1 polymer ?
#
loop_
_entity_poly.entity_id
_entity_poly.type
_entity_poly.pdbx_seq_one_letter_code
_entity_poly.pdbx_strand_id
1 'polypeptide(L)'
;MSQEKISAKVLYAIFATGILSFCGVAGETAMNITFPILMKEFEINTATVQWCTTIDVLVVACVVPLSAYLKRSFKMKSIFLVGNLLSVLGVLIDFLAPSFDFVVLGRLVQGMGVGFALPLMFNIILEQVPKRKIGLMMGVGTLITAIAPAIGPTVGGLLTANFGWRSIFLVQFPILLASLVAGLRSIEQISTVKRETLDIMSLLAIIASFLGLILGIHGLSDHAFFSFSVLGWLVIGFLGLVLLVWRSNQLETPIINLAILKNHLLTGHVLAFFTFQLGSLAMSFLLPNYVQLVNHSSTTLAALMLLPGAIIGAGFAPFSGLILDKLGARKPILLGAGLILLAHFFFTLFGLKLTNGLILIFYMIFMTGMGLAFGNIMTNGQKQLSLEEQPDANAIFNTLQQFAGAVGTTLASLIVAMSQANQKMDFTQATAKGSRNGFMVLFALGIFQLLLLFWVVGKENETN
;
A
#
# COMPACT_ATOMS: atom_id res chain seq x y z
N MET A 1 -38.99 -2.06 -16.60
CA MET A 1 -37.64 -1.44 -16.50
C MET A 1 -36.63 -2.57 -16.56
N SER A 2 -35.97 -2.79 -17.69
CA SER A 2 -34.95 -3.83 -17.84
C SER A 2 -33.79 -3.51 -16.88
N GLN A 3 -33.53 -4.45 -15.99
CA GLN A 3 -32.28 -4.39 -15.20
C GLN A 3 -31.12 -4.52 -16.20
N GLU A 4 -30.42 -3.43 -16.48
CA GLU A 4 -29.21 -3.48 -17.30
C GLU A 4 -28.22 -4.43 -16.63
N LYS A 5 -28.02 -5.61 -17.21
CA LYS A 5 -27.06 -6.60 -16.72
C LYS A 5 -25.66 -6.13 -17.11
N ILE A 6 -24.71 -6.24 -16.17
CA ILE A 6 -23.29 -6.07 -16.50
C ILE A 6 -22.93 -7.19 -17.48
N SER A 7 -22.30 -6.86 -18.60
CA SER A 7 -21.89 -7.88 -19.56
C SER A 7 -20.82 -8.79 -18.96
N ALA A 8 -20.86 -10.08 -19.27
CA ALA A 8 -19.85 -11.04 -18.81
C ALA A 8 -18.43 -10.59 -19.21
N LYS A 9 -18.29 -9.95 -20.37
CA LYS A 9 -17.03 -9.44 -20.88
C LYS A 9 -16.43 -8.35 -19.96
N VAL A 10 -17.27 -7.42 -19.47
CA VAL A 10 -16.86 -6.38 -18.52
C VAL A 10 -16.46 -7.01 -17.18
N LEU A 11 -17.20 -8.02 -16.70
CA LEU A 11 -16.82 -8.74 -15.49
C LEU A 11 -15.47 -9.42 -15.64
N TYR A 12 -15.21 -10.13 -16.74
CA TYR A 12 -13.91 -10.74 -17.01
C TYR A 12 -12.78 -9.70 -17.10
N ALA A 13 -13.03 -8.52 -17.67
CA ALA A 13 -12.04 -7.44 -17.71
C ALA A 13 -11.69 -6.91 -16.32
N ILE A 14 -12.72 -6.70 -15.46
CA ILE A 14 -12.55 -6.27 -14.07
C ILE A 14 -11.78 -7.34 -13.26
N PHE A 15 -12.16 -8.60 -13.39
CA PHE A 15 -11.46 -9.69 -12.70
C PHE A 15 -10.02 -9.88 -13.19
N ALA A 16 -9.77 -9.76 -14.49
CA ALA A 16 -8.41 -9.87 -15.02
C ALA A 16 -7.50 -8.77 -14.46
N THR A 17 -7.93 -7.52 -14.50
CA THR A 17 -7.18 -6.39 -13.92
C THR A 17 -7.09 -6.47 -12.39
N GLY A 18 -8.16 -6.95 -11.75
CA GLY A 18 -8.20 -7.19 -10.31
C GLY A 18 -7.24 -8.29 -9.85
N ILE A 19 -7.13 -9.39 -10.59
CA ILE A 19 -6.16 -10.47 -10.33
C ILE A 19 -4.72 -9.93 -10.43
N LEU A 20 -4.41 -9.13 -11.45
CA LEU A 20 -3.10 -8.53 -11.62
C LEU A 20 -2.75 -7.64 -10.41
N SER A 21 -3.70 -6.77 -9.99
CA SER A 21 -3.55 -5.93 -8.80
C SER A 21 -3.43 -6.74 -7.52
N PHE A 22 -4.25 -7.79 -7.36
CA PHE A 22 -4.21 -8.70 -6.22
C PHE A 22 -2.87 -9.39 -6.09
N CYS A 23 -2.32 -9.95 -7.19
CA CYS A 23 -1.01 -10.60 -7.17
C CYS A 23 0.11 -9.66 -6.76
N GLY A 24 0.06 -8.39 -7.21
CA GLY A 24 1.03 -7.39 -6.80
C GLY A 24 1.01 -7.11 -5.30
N VAL A 25 -0.15 -6.71 -4.79
CA VAL A 25 -0.31 -6.34 -3.37
C VAL A 25 -0.15 -7.55 -2.43
N ALA A 26 -0.64 -8.74 -2.82
CA ALA A 26 -0.44 -9.95 -2.03
C ALA A 26 1.03 -10.39 -2.04
N GLY A 27 1.72 -10.25 -3.18
CA GLY A 27 3.15 -10.53 -3.30
C GLY A 27 4.02 -9.61 -2.45
N GLU A 28 3.68 -8.31 -2.39
CA GLU A 28 4.33 -7.32 -1.54
C GLU A 28 4.31 -7.77 -0.06
N THR A 29 3.13 -8.06 0.46
CA THR A 29 2.96 -8.41 1.88
C THR A 29 3.42 -9.84 2.19
N ALA A 30 3.36 -10.76 1.22
CA ALA A 30 3.92 -12.11 1.34
C ALA A 30 5.45 -12.09 1.50
N MET A 31 6.14 -11.15 0.86
CA MET A 31 7.60 -11.05 1.01
C MET A 31 8.04 -10.62 2.41
N ASN A 32 7.26 -9.81 3.13
CA ASN A 32 7.63 -9.39 4.48
C ASN A 32 7.82 -10.56 5.46
N ILE A 33 7.04 -11.65 5.30
CA ILE A 33 7.17 -12.83 6.17
C ILE A 33 8.39 -13.68 5.83
N THR A 34 8.97 -13.51 4.63
CA THR A 34 10.16 -14.25 4.16
C THR A 34 11.48 -13.59 4.61
N PHE A 35 11.45 -12.36 5.14
CA PHE A 35 12.64 -11.57 5.43
C PHE A 35 13.69 -12.31 6.28
N PRO A 36 13.35 -13.00 7.39
CA PRO A 36 14.34 -13.72 8.15
C PRO A 36 15.05 -14.83 7.35
N ILE A 37 14.35 -15.44 6.38
CA ILE A 37 14.91 -16.48 5.51
C ILE A 37 15.84 -15.85 4.48
N LEU A 38 15.42 -14.75 3.84
CA LEU A 38 16.25 -13.99 2.88
C LEU A 38 17.50 -13.43 3.53
N MET A 39 17.38 -12.88 4.76
CA MET A 39 18.53 -12.38 5.53
C MET A 39 19.57 -13.49 5.74
N LYS A 40 19.12 -14.71 6.06
CA LYS A 40 20.01 -15.86 6.25
C LYS A 40 20.59 -16.38 4.94
N GLU A 41 19.77 -16.49 3.86
CA GLU A 41 20.19 -17.05 2.57
C GLU A 41 21.21 -16.16 1.86
N PHE A 42 20.99 -14.83 1.91
CA PHE A 42 21.84 -13.85 1.21
C PHE A 42 22.84 -13.14 2.12
N GLU A 43 22.93 -13.51 3.41
CA GLU A 43 23.83 -12.92 4.42
C GLU A 43 23.68 -11.39 4.52
N ILE A 44 22.45 -10.89 4.48
CA ILE A 44 22.11 -9.45 4.52
C ILE A 44 21.41 -9.06 5.82
N ASN A 45 21.46 -7.78 6.14
CA ASN A 45 20.83 -7.23 7.35
C ASN A 45 19.36 -6.82 7.11
N THR A 46 18.68 -6.43 8.20
CA THR A 46 17.26 -6.00 8.19
C THR A 46 17.02 -4.77 7.32
N ALA A 47 17.94 -3.82 7.28
CA ALA A 47 17.82 -2.62 6.46
C ALA A 47 17.91 -2.96 4.96
N THR A 48 18.80 -3.88 4.60
CA THR A 48 18.99 -4.31 3.21
C THR A 48 17.81 -5.15 2.72
N VAL A 49 17.34 -6.14 3.50
CA VAL A 49 16.25 -7.03 3.05
C VAL A 49 14.95 -6.27 2.79
N GLN A 50 14.72 -5.20 3.52
CA GLN A 50 13.53 -4.36 3.38
C GLN A 50 13.39 -3.73 1.98
N TRP A 51 14.50 -3.55 1.24
CA TRP A 51 14.44 -3.06 -0.15
C TRP A 51 13.60 -3.92 -1.06
N CYS A 52 13.47 -5.22 -0.78
CA CYS A 52 12.60 -6.13 -1.51
C CYS A 52 11.13 -5.65 -1.56
N THR A 53 10.63 -5.03 -0.50
CA THR A 53 9.27 -4.46 -0.45
C THR A 53 9.27 -2.97 -0.80
N THR A 54 10.22 -2.21 -0.29
CA THR A 54 10.25 -0.76 -0.50
C THR A 54 10.35 -0.38 -1.98
N ILE A 55 11.19 -1.06 -2.76
CA ILE A 55 11.35 -0.73 -4.18
C ILE A 55 10.06 -0.97 -4.97
N ASP A 56 9.35 -2.06 -4.67
CA ASP A 56 8.09 -2.40 -5.31
C ASP A 56 7.04 -1.30 -5.06
N VAL A 57 6.78 -0.99 -3.79
CA VAL A 57 5.80 0.03 -3.38
C VAL A 57 6.19 1.43 -3.88
N LEU A 58 7.48 1.76 -3.84
CA LEU A 58 8.00 3.03 -4.35
C LEU A 58 7.76 3.20 -5.85
N VAL A 59 8.04 2.17 -6.62
CA VAL A 59 7.81 2.18 -8.07
C VAL A 59 6.32 2.29 -8.38
N VAL A 60 5.48 1.55 -7.67
CA VAL A 60 4.01 1.68 -7.79
C VAL A 60 3.58 3.12 -7.48
N ALA A 61 4.13 3.74 -6.42
CA ALA A 61 3.83 5.13 -6.07
C ALA A 61 4.22 6.13 -7.16
N CYS A 62 5.29 5.87 -7.92
CA CYS A 62 5.72 6.69 -9.05
C CYS A 62 4.86 6.47 -10.31
N VAL A 63 4.35 5.26 -10.53
CA VAL A 63 3.60 4.88 -11.74
C VAL A 63 2.11 5.22 -11.62
N VAL A 64 1.50 5.02 -10.45
CA VAL A 64 0.06 5.25 -10.23
C VAL A 64 -0.40 6.66 -10.65
N PRO A 65 0.33 7.75 -10.37
CA PRO A 65 -0.04 9.09 -10.82
C PRO A 65 -0.19 9.23 -12.33
N LEU A 66 0.58 8.45 -13.10
CA LEU A 66 0.52 8.47 -14.56
C LEU A 66 -0.78 7.89 -15.14
N SER A 67 -1.63 7.30 -14.31
CA SER A 67 -2.83 6.58 -14.76
C SER A 67 -3.78 7.42 -15.59
N ALA A 68 -3.98 8.70 -15.24
CA ALA A 68 -4.83 9.62 -15.99
C ALA A 68 -4.25 9.93 -17.38
N TYR A 69 -2.95 10.20 -17.45
CA TYR A 69 -2.22 10.39 -18.72
C TYR A 69 -2.27 9.13 -19.58
N LEU A 70 -1.97 7.97 -19.00
CA LEU A 70 -1.98 6.68 -19.71
C LEU A 70 -3.35 6.36 -20.31
N LYS A 71 -4.42 6.58 -19.52
CA LYS A 71 -5.80 6.37 -19.96
C LYS A 71 -6.17 7.24 -21.17
N ARG A 72 -5.72 8.52 -21.18
CA ARG A 72 -5.99 9.44 -22.29
C ARG A 72 -5.15 9.16 -23.53
N SER A 73 -3.91 8.71 -23.33
CA SER A 73 -2.91 8.59 -24.42
C SER A 73 -2.80 7.20 -25.03
N PHE A 74 -3.24 6.15 -24.33
CA PHE A 74 -3.07 4.76 -24.77
C PHE A 74 -4.36 3.95 -24.65
N LYS A 75 -4.48 2.90 -25.45
CA LYS A 75 -5.60 1.94 -25.36
C LYS A 75 -5.51 1.15 -24.06
N MET A 76 -6.63 0.97 -23.35
CA MET A 76 -6.70 0.21 -22.11
C MET A 76 -6.11 -1.20 -22.23
N LYS A 77 -6.34 -1.87 -23.37
CA LYS A 77 -5.77 -3.19 -23.65
C LYS A 77 -4.24 -3.17 -23.72
N SER A 78 -3.66 -2.10 -24.27
CA SER A 78 -2.18 -1.96 -24.35
C SER A 78 -1.60 -1.68 -22.97
N ILE A 79 -2.25 -0.85 -22.15
CA ILE A 79 -1.82 -0.59 -20.78
C ILE A 79 -1.84 -1.89 -19.96
N PHE A 80 -2.91 -2.66 -20.08
CA PHE A 80 -3.03 -3.97 -19.42
C PHE A 80 -1.96 -4.94 -19.89
N LEU A 81 -1.72 -5.06 -21.20
CA LEU A 81 -0.71 -5.94 -21.78
C LEU A 81 0.68 -5.62 -21.22
N VAL A 82 1.08 -4.35 -21.26
CA VAL A 82 2.38 -3.91 -20.73
C VAL A 82 2.48 -4.17 -19.24
N GLY A 83 1.47 -3.79 -18.46
CA GLY A 83 1.46 -4.00 -17.01
C GLY A 83 1.55 -5.48 -16.64
N ASN A 84 0.77 -6.34 -17.31
CA ASN A 84 0.80 -7.78 -17.04
C ASN A 84 2.14 -8.42 -17.47
N LEU A 85 2.67 -8.08 -18.64
CA LEU A 85 3.97 -8.60 -19.10
C LEU A 85 5.12 -8.18 -18.19
N LEU A 86 5.12 -6.93 -17.70
CA LEU A 86 6.10 -6.47 -16.71
C LEU A 86 5.98 -7.26 -15.41
N SER A 87 4.75 -7.49 -14.92
CA SER A 87 4.52 -8.30 -13.70
C SER A 87 4.99 -9.74 -13.90
N VAL A 88 4.70 -10.36 -15.04
CA VAL A 88 5.18 -11.71 -15.38
C VAL A 88 6.71 -11.77 -15.45
N LEU A 89 7.33 -10.77 -16.08
CA LEU A 89 8.79 -10.68 -16.18
C LEU A 89 9.43 -10.51 -14.79
N GLY A 90 8.88 -9.61 -13.95
CA GLY A 90 9.35 -9.40 -12.59
C GLY A 90 9.28 -10.68 -11.75
N VAL A 91 8.14 -11.38 -11.80
CA VAL A 91 7.94 -12.68 -11.13
C VAL A 91 8.95 -13.73 -11.60
N LEU A 92 9.28 -13.78 -12.90
CA LEU A 92 10.31 -14.69 -13.43
C LEU A 92 11.71 -14.34 -12.94
N ILE A 93 12.06 -13.04 -12.89
CA ILE A 93 13.34 -12.58 -12.36
C ILE A 93 13.47 -12.98 -10.89
N ASP A 94 12.43 -12.75 -10.08
CA ASP A 94 12.39 -13.09 -8.66
C ASP A 94 12.50 -14.60 -8.43
N PHE A 95 11.78 -15.41 -9.23
CA PHE A 95 11.84 -16.87 -9.13
C PHE A 95 13.24 -17.42 -9.43
N LEU A 96 13.92 -16.86 -10.44
CA LEU A 96 15.24 -17.28 -10.88
C LEU A 96 16.38 -16.55 -10.17
N ALA A 97 16.11 -15.65 -9.23
CA ALA A 97 17.08 -14.76 -8.61
C ALA A 97 18.26 -15.53 -7.97
N PRO A 98 19.51 -15.34 -8.45
CA PRO A 98 20.71 -15.94 -7.87
C PRO A 98 21.28 -15.11 -6.73
N SER A 99 20.94 -13.82 -6.62
CA SER A 99 21.38 -12.91 -5.57
C SER A 99 20.26 -11.97 -5.17
N PHE A 100 20.44 -11.26 -4.04
CA PHE A 100 19.44 -10.31 -3.54
C PHE A 100 19.21 -9.13 -4.51
N ASP A 101 20.24 -8.68 -5.23
CA ASP A 101 20.10 -7.60 -6.22
C ASP A 101 19.12 -7.99 -7.34
N PHE A 102 19.12 -9.26 -7.75
CA PHE A 102 18.13 -9.76 -8.71
C PHE A 102 16.71 -9.77 -8.13
N VAL A 103 16.55 -10.07 -6.84
CA VAL A 103 15.24 -9.94 -6.17
C VAL A 103 14.77 -8.48 -6.20
N VAL A 104 15.64 -7.53 -5.87
CA VAL A 104 15.32 -6.09 -5.93
C VAL A 104 14.96 -5.66 -7.35
N LEU A 105 15.68 -6.16 -8.37
CA LEU A 105 15.38 -5.89 -9.79
C LEU A 105 14.02 -6.47 -10.20
N GLY A 106 13.74 -7.72 -9.82
CA GLY A 106 12.46 -8.37 -10.09
C GLY A 106 11.29 -7.61 -9.48
N ARG A 107 11.43 -7.18 -8.22
CA ARG A 107 10.44 -6.37 -7.52
C ARG A 107 10.22 -5.00 -8.16
N LEU A 108 11.30 -4.34 -8.62
CA LEU A 108 11.21 -3.09 -9.38
C LEU A 108 10.36 -3.27 -10.66
N VAL A 109 10.65 -4.30 -11.44
CA VAL A 109 9.92 -4.60 -12.69
C VAL A 109 8.47 -4.99 -12.42
N GLN A 110 8.22 -5.78 -11.36
CA GLN A 110 6.88 -6.16 -10.93
C GLN A 110 6.06 -4.94 -10.48
N GLY A 111 6.65 -4.04 -9.69
CA GLY A 111 6.02 -2.79 -9.24
C GLY A 111 5.58 -1.89 -10.40
N MET A 112 6.38 -1.79 -11.47
CA MET A 112 5.95 -1.09 -12.69
C MET A 112 4.64 -1.69 -13.25
N GLY A 113 4.57 -3.02 -13.34
CA GLY A 113 3.39 -3.72 -13.85
C GLY A 113 2.15 -3.50 -13.00
N VAL A 114 2.29 -3.60 -11.68
CA VAL A 114 1.20 -3.40 -10.70
C VAL A 114 0.71 -1.94 -10.71
N GLY A 115 1.62 -0.98 -10.83
CA GLY A 115 1.30 0.44 -10.91
C GLY A 115 0.38 0.79 -12.09
N PHE A 116 0.43 0.06 -13.20
CA PHE A 116 -0.52 0.19 -14.30
C PHE A 116 -1.87 -0.47 -14.00
N ALA A 117 -1.87 -1.58 -13.28
CA ALA A 117 -3.06 -2.41 -13.08
C ALA A 117 -4.08 -1.80 -12.12
N LEU A 118 -3.62 -1.24 -11.00
CA LEU A 118 -4.48 -0.71 -9.95
C LEU A 118 -5.48 0.33 -10.47
N PRO A 119 -5.04 1.42 -11.15
CA PRO A 119 -5.98 2.41 -11.66
C PRO A 119 -6.82 1.89 -12.83
N LEU A 120 -6.28 0.95 -13.63
CA LEU A 120 -6.95 0.44 -14.82
C LEU A 120 -8.23 -0.32 -14.46
N MET A 121 -8.24 -1.11 -13.39
CA MET A 121 -9.42 -1.80 -12.88
C MET A 121 -10.55 -0.81 -12.59
N PHE A 122 -10.27 0.25 -11.84
CA PHE A 122 -11.25 1.28 -11.50
C PHE A 122 -11.71 2.07 -12.73
N ASN A 123 -10.82 2.36 -13.68
CA ASN A 123 -11.17 3.02 -14.93
C ASN A 123 -12.13 2.17 -15.77
N ILE A 124 -11.94 0.85 -15.87
CA ILE A 124 -12.87 -0.06 -16.56
C ILE A 124 -14.23 -0.06 -15.86
N ILE A 125 -14.29 -0.07 -14.54
CA ILE A 125 -15.53 -0.01 -13.77
C ILE A 125 -16.29 1.29 -14.09
N LEU A 126 -15.62 2.43 -14.03
CA LEU A 126 -16.24 3.75 -14.27
C LEU A 126 -16.76 3.93 -15.69
N GLU A 127 -16.09 3.35 -16.71
CA GLU A 127 -16.47 3.53 -18.11
C GLU A 127 -17.44 2.48 -18.64
N GLN A 128 -17.39 1.24 -18.13
CA GLN A 128 -18.05 0.11 -18.77
C GLN A 128 -19.18 -0.49 -17.95
N VAL A 129 -19.29 -0.14 -16.67
CA VAL A 129 -20.36 -0.62 -15.80
C VAL A 129 -21.56 0.35 -15.86
N PRO A 130 -22.82 -0.15 -15.95
CA PRO A 130 -24.01 0.70 -15.88
C PRO A 130 -24.02 1.59 -14.62
N LYS A 131 -24.38 2.87 -14.76
CA LYS A 131 -24.32 3.90 -13.70
C LYS A 131 -24.88 3.43 -12.34
N ARG A 132 -26.00 2.70 -12.34
CA ARG A 132 -26.65 2.17 -11.12
C ARG A 132 -25.81 1.11 -10.37
N LYS A 133 -24.85 0.47 -11.04
CA LYS A 133 -24.03 -0.62 -10.50
C LYS A 133 -22.56 -0.23 -10.29
N ILE A 134 -22.17 0.99 -10.65
CA ILE A 134 -20.79 1.47 -10.46
C ILE A 134 -20.39 1.34 -9.00
N GLY A 135 -21.21 1.83 -8.05
CA GLY A 135 -20.89 1.75 -6.62
C GLY A 135 -20.65 0.32 -6.12
N LEU A 136 -21.49 -0.65 -6.56
CA LEU A 136 -21.31 -2.05 -6.24
C LEU A 136 -19.98 -2.59 -6.79
N MET A 137 -19.66 -2.30 -8.06
CA MET A 137 -18.43 -2.80 -8.68
C MET A 137 -17.18 -2.09 -8.17
N MET A 138 -17.27 -0.81 -7.81
CA MET A 138 -16.20 -0.11 -7.07
C MET A 138 -15.93 -0.78 -5.72
N GLY A 139 -17.01 -1.16 -5.01
CA GLY A 139 -16.88 -1.95 -3.78
C GLY A 139 -16.20 -3.31 -4.00
N VAL A 140 -16.51 -4.01 -5.09
CA VAL A 140 -15.80 -5.26 -5.47
C VAL A 140 -14.33 -5.00 -5.77
N GLY A 141 -14.00 -3.95 -6.53
CA GLY A 141 -12.61 -3.56 -6.80
C GLY A 141 -11.84 -3.23 -5.52
N THR A 142 -12.44 -2.46 -4.63
CA THR A 142 -11.86 -2.13 -3.32
C THR A 142 -11.67 -3.39 -2.46
N LEU A 143 -12.62 -4.32 -2.50
CA LEU A 143 -12.53 -5.60 -1.77
C LEU A 143 -11.35 -6.44 -2.27
N ILE A 144 -11.12 -6.53 -3.58
CA ILE A 144 -9.99 -7.25 -4.16
C ILE A 144 -8.66 -6.69 -3.62
N THR A 145 -8.52 -5.37 -3.61
CA THR A 145 -7.29 -4.71 -3.12
C THR A 145 -7.15 -4.76 -1.60
N ALA A 146 -8.24 -4.76 -0.84
CA ALA A 146 -8.22 -4.84 0.62
C ALA A 146 -7.94 -6.26 1.15
N ILE A 147 -8.38 -7.31 0.43
CA ILE A 147 -8.12 -8.70 0.81
C ILE A 147 -6.67 -9.09 0.54
N ALA A 148 -6.04 -8.53 -0.48
CA ALA A 148 -4.69 -8.90 -0.89
C ALA A 148 -3.64 -8.75 0.22
N PRO A 149 -3.52 -7.61 0.95
CA PRO A 149 -2.57 -7.46 2.05
C PRO A 149 -2.87 -8.42 3.22
N ALA A 150 -4.15 -8.77 3.40
CA ALA A 150 -4.60 -9.65 4.46
C ALA A 150 -4.20 -11.11 4.22
N ILE A 151 -4.31 -11.58 2.98
CA ILE A 151 -4.00 -12.96 2.58
C ILE A 151 -2.50 -13.15 2.34
N GLY A 152 -1.80 -12.11 1.87
CA GLY A 152 -0.39 -12.16 1.48
C GLY A 152 0.52 -12.85 2.50
N PRO A 153 0.59 -12.40 3.76
CA PRO A 153 1.45 -13.01 4.76
C PRO A 153 1.11 -14.48 5.03
N THR A 154 -0.18 -14.84 5.02
CA THR A 154 -0.62 -16.21 5.28
C THR A 154 -0.21 -17.15 4.14
N VAL A 155 -0.53 -16.79 2.90
CA VAL A 155 -0.16 -17.57 1.72
C VAL A 155 1.36 -17.62 1.56
N GLY A 156 2.02 -16.45 1.70
CA GLY A 156 3.47 -16.34 1.65
C GLY A 156 4.17 -17.21 2.69
N GLY A 157 3.68 -17.18 3.94
CA GLY A 157 4.25 -17.99 5.02
C GLY A 157 4.05 -19.48 4.82
N LEU A 158 2.86 -19.93 4.39
CA LEU A 158 2.59 -21.34 4.10
C LEU A 158 3.41 -21.86 2.92
N LEU A 159 3.51 -21.10 1.83
CA LEU A 159 4.32 -21.45 0.68
C LEU A 159 5.81 -21.50 1.04
N THR A 160 6.29 -20.50 1.74
CA THR A 160 7.69 -20.38 2.12
C THR A 160 8.12 -21.51 3.06
N ALA A 161 7.27 -21.86 4.04
CA ALA A 161 7.58 -22.91 5.00
C ALA A 161 7.65 -24.31 4.38
N ASN A 162 6.87 -24.61 3.33
CA ASN A 162 6.77 -25.92 2.72
C ASN A 162 7.61 -26.08 1.45
N PHE A 163 7.78 -24.99 0.67
CA PHE A 163 8.36 -25.04 -0.67
C PHE A 163 9.48 -23.99 -0.90
N GLY A 164 9.81 -23.21 0.14
CA GLY A 164 10.76 -22.10 0.04
C GLY A 164 10.13 -20.82 -0.54
N TRP A 165 10.78 -19.68 -0.32
CA TRP A 165 10.25 -18.34 -0.66
C TRP A 165 10.00 -18.14 -2.17
N ARG A 166 10.78 -18.79 -3.04
CA ARG A 166 10.62 -18.74 -4.49
C ARG A 166 9.27 -19.29 -4.96
N SER A 167 8.62 -20.16 -4.17
CA SER A 167 7.31 -20.71 -4.49
C SER A 167 6.19 -19.65 -4.52
N ILE A 168 6.35 -18.52 -3.86
CA ILE A 168 5.43 -17.38 -3.95
C ILE A 168 5.30 -16.93 -5.41
N PHE A 169 6.42 -16.76 -6.07
CA PHE A 169 6.50 -16.32 -7.47
C PHE A 169 6.05 -17.43 -8.44
N LEU A 170 6.40 -18.69 -8.14
CA LEU A 170 5.94 -19.83 -8.93
C LEU A 170 4.41 -19.96 -8.98
N VAL A 171 3.73 -19.66 -7.86
CA VAL A 171 2.25 -19.65 -7.80
C VAL A 171 1.67 -18.42 -8.50
N GLN A 172 2.30 -17.26 -8.39
CA GLN A 172 1.83 -16.05 -9.06
C GLN A 172 1.91 -16.17 -10.59
N PHE A 173 2.92 -16.84 -11.12
CA PHE A 173 3.18 -16.93 -12.55
C PHE A 173 1.98 -17.45 -13.36
N PRO A 174 1.40 -18.64 -13.10
CA PRO A 174 0.25 -19.14 -13.84
C PRO A 174 -1.00 -18.28 -13.65
N ILE A 175 -1.18 -17.66 -12.48
CA ILE A 175 -2.30 -16.75 -12.18
C ILE A 175 -2.21 -15.50 -13.05
N LEU A 176 -1.02 -14.91 -13.21
CA LEU A 176 -0.77 -13.77 -14.08
C LEU A 176 -0.97 -14.12 -15.56
N LEU A 177 -0.55 -15.31 -15.99
CA LEU A 177 -0.81 -15.77 -17.36
C LEU A 177 -2.30 -15.98 -17.62
N ALA A 178 -3.05 -16.54 -16.67
CA ALA A 178 -4.51 -16.66 -16.78
C ALA A 178 -5.18 -15.26 -16.85
N SER A 179 -4.72 -14.31 -16.02
CA SER A 179 -5.14 -12.91 -16.08
C SER A 179 -4.85 -12.30 -17.45
N LEU A 180 -3.66 -12.53 -18.01
CA LEU A 180 -3.25 -12.03 -19.32
C LEU A 180 -4.23 -12.52 -20.43
N VAL A 181 -4.49 -13.80 -20.48
CA VAL A 181 -5.40 -14.39 -21.47
C VAL A 181 -6.82 -13.85 -21.30
N ALA A 182 -7.32 -13.78 -20.07
CA ALA A 182 -8.64 -13.24 -19.77
C ALA A 182 -8.75 -11.76 -20.18
N GLY A 183 -7.79 -10.93 -19.81
CA GLY A 183 -7.81 -9.50 -20.10
C GLY A 183 -7.67 -9.19 -21.59
N LEU A 184 -6.79 -9.91 -22.31
CA LEU A 184 -6.64 -9.74 -23.77
C LEU A 184 -7.93 -10.05 -24.55
N ARG A 185 -8.77 -10.96 -24.00
CA ARG A 185 -10.05 -11.34 -24.64
C ARG A 185 -11.22 -10.45 -24.23
N SER A 186 -11.14 -9.82 -23.05
CA SER A 186 -12.29 -9.13 -22.45
C SER A 186 -12.17 -7.60 -22.40
N ILE A 187 -10.95 -7.04 -22.36
CA ILE A 187 -10.78 -5.59 -22.29
C ILE A 187 -11.11 -4.93 -23.63
N GLU A 188 -12.10 -4.05 -23.61
CA GLU A 188 -12.52 -3.25 -24.75
C GLU A 188 -12.17 -1.78 -24.56
N GLN A 189 -11.99 -1.06 -25.68
CA GLN A 189 -11.78 0.37 -25.68
C GLN A 189 -13.09 1.08 -26.00
N ILE A 190 -13.61 1.87 -25.06
CA ILE A 190 -14.82 2.67 -25.26
C ILE A 190 -14.46 4.15 -25.46
N SER A 191 -13.57 4.68 -24.61
CA SER A 191 -13.12 6.06 -24.70
C SER A 191 -12.20 6.31 -25.90
N THR A 192 -12.31 7.50 -26.48
CA THR A 192 -11.40 7.94 -27.55
C THR A 192 -10.02 8.24 -26.97
N VAL A 193 -8.99 7.70 -27.62
CA VAL A 193 -7.59 7.97 -27.26
C VAL A 193 -7.15 9.27 -27.93
N LYS A 194 -6.72 10.23 -27.12
CA LYS A 194 -6.07 11.47 -27.61
C LYS A 194 -4.61 11.41 -27.18
N ARG A 195 -3.68 11.51 -28.14
CA ARG A 195 -2.26 11.57 -27.80
C ARG A 195 -1.96 12.90 -27.11
N GLU A 196 -1.72 12.81 -25.81
CA GLU A 196 -1.24 13.94 -25.00
C GLU A 196 0.27 13.84 -24.82
N THR A 197 0.92 14.97 -24.64
CA THR A 197 2.35 15.01 -24.31
C THR A 197 2.53 14.75 -22.81
N LEU A 198 3.42 13.81 -22.48
CA LEU A 198 3.77 13.55 -21.09
C LEU A 198 4.57 14.74 -20.54
N ASP A 199 4.14 15.30 -19.42
CA ASP A 199 4.94 16.27 -18.70
C ASP A 199 6.07 15.56 -17.92
N ILE A 200 7.20 15.41 -18.61
CA ILE A 200 8.39 14.72 -18.07
C ILE A 200 8.89 15.42 -16.80
N MET A 201 8.73 16.75 -16.70
CA MET A 201 9.16 17.51 -15.53
C MET A 201 8.38 17.13 -14.28
N SER A 202 7.05 17.00 -14.37
CA SER A 202 6.22 16.49 -13.26
C SER A 202 6.57 15.04 -12.90
N LEU A 203 6.82 14.18 -13.89
CA LEU A 203 7.24 12.81 -13.65
C LEU A 203 8.58 12.74 -12.91
N LEU A 204 9.58 13.48 -13.35
CA LEU A 204 10.88 13.54 -12.69
C LEU A 204 10.76 14.14 -11.29
N ALA A 205 9.89 15.11 -11.08
CA ALA A 205 9.62 15.70 -9.77
C ALA A 205 9.00 14.67 -8.81
N ILE A 206 8.04 13.83 -9.26
CA ILE A 206 7.45 12.74 -8.48
C ILE A 206 8.55 11.72 -8.09
N ILE A 207 9.33 11.26 -9.06
CA ILE A 207 10.41 10.30 -8.83
C ILE A 207 11.43 10.86 -7.84
N ALA A 208 11.91 12.10 -8.06
CA ALA A 208 12.87 12.76 -7.19
C ALA A 208 12.32 12.93 -5.78
N SER A 209 11.03 13.28 -5.64
CA SER A 209 10.37 13.43 -4.34
C SER A 209 10.35 12.12 -3.57
N PHE A 210 9.82 11.07 -4.16
CA PHE A 210 9.60 9.83 -3.45
C PHE A 210 10.90 9.06 -3.23
N LEU A 211 11.73 8.95 -4.26
CA LEU A 211 13.04 8.31 -4.16
C LEU A 211 13.95 9.05 -3.19
N GLY A 212 14.02 10.38 -3.28
CA GLY A 212 14.85 11.19 -2.41
C GLY A 212 14.46 11.06 -0.94
N LEU A 213 13.17 11.11 -0.61
CA LEU A 213 12.70 10.95 0.76
C LEU A 213 12.98 9.55 1.29
N ILE A 214 12.72 8.50 0.50
CA ILE A 214 12.95 7.10 0.92
C ILE A 214 14.45 6.82 1.09
N LEU A 215 15.30 7.23 0.14
CA LEU A 215 16.75 7.05 0.25
C LEU A 215 17.34 7.84 1.43
N GLY A 216 16.83 9.06 1.67
CA GLY A 216 17.24 9.86 2.81
C GLY A 216 16.89 9.21 4.14
N ILE A 217 15.66 8.67 4.28
CA ILE A 217 15.25 7.94 5.49
C ILE A 217 16.09 6.65 5.65
N HIS A 218 16.25 5.89 4.56
CA HIS A 218 17.03 4.65 4.59
C HIS A 218 18.50 4.90 4.96
N GLY A 219 19.10 5.97 4.45
CA GLY A 219 20.49 6.34 4.74
C GLY A 219 20.78 6.55 6.23
N LEU A 220 19.76 6.81 7.05
CA LEU A 220 19.90 6.91 8.51
C LEU A 220 20.26 5.58 9.19
N SER A 221 20.15 4.44 8.50
CA SER A 221 20.60 3.14 9.04
C SER A 221 22.13 3.06 9.18
N ASP A 222 22.86 3.69 8.27
CA ASP A 222 24.31 3.52 8.13
C ASP A 222 25.10 4.83 8.30
N HIS A 223 24.42 5.98 8.22
CA HIS A 223 25.04 7.30 8.19
C HIS A 223 24.42 8.28 9.18
N ALA A 224 25.19 9.23 9.64
CA ALA A 224 24.71 10.34 10.49
C ALA A 224 23.73 11.23 9.69
N PHE A 225 22.79 11.86 10.39
CA PHE A 225 21.77 12.74 9.78
C PHE A 225 22.37 13.84 8.89
N PHE A 226 23.48 14.45 9.31
CA PHE A 226 24.15 15.53 8.55
C PHE A 226 25.11 15.02 7.47
N SER A 227 25.12 13.71 7.16
CA SER A 227 25.91 13.19 6.06
C SER A 227 25.29 13.58 4.72
N PHE A 228 26.13 13.66 3.67
CA PHE A 228 25.66 13.90 2.30
C PHE A 228 24.71 12.78 1.84
N SER A 229 24.95 11.54 2.25
CA SER A 229 24.11 10.37 1.94
C SER A 229 22.69 10.46 2.52
N VAL A 230 22.47 11.20 3.59
CA VAL A 230 21.13 11.42 4.18
C VAL A 230 20.59 12.76 3.74
N LEU A 231 21.25 13.86 4.11
CA LEU A 231 20.75 15.21 3.88
C LEU A 231 20.63 15.53 2.40
N GLY A 232 21.59 15.06 1.56
CA GLY A 232 21.54 15.26 0.12
C GLY A 232 20.28 14.65 -0.52
N TRP A 233 19.95 13.41 -0.17
CA TRP A 233 18.73 12.76 -0.66
C TRP A 233 17.46 13.41 -0.12
N LEU A 234 17.41 13.81 1.15
CA LEU A 234 16.27 14.55 1.72
C LEU A 234 16.06 15.88 1.02
N VAL A 235 17.13 16.61 0.71
CA VAL A 235 17.06 17.87 -0.07
C VAL A 235 16.54 17.62 -1.48
N ILE A 236 17.04 16.59 -2.17
CA ILE A 236 16.53 16.20 -3.50
C ILE A 236 15.03 15.88 -3.41
N GLY A 237 14.62 15.11 -2.41
CA GLY A 237 13.21 14.77 -2.19
C GLY A 237 12.33 16.01 -1.95
N PHE A 238 12.79 16.91 -1.09
CA PHE A 238 12.08 18.17 -0.81
C PHE A 238 12.01 19.09 -2.03
N LEU A 239 13.11 19.27 -2.75
CA LEU A 239 13.14 20.07 -4.00
C LEU A 239 12.22 19.46 -5.06
N GLY A 240 12.16 18.13 -5.16
CA GLY A 240 11.21 17.43 -6.01
C GLY A 240 9.75 17.76 -5.66
N LEU A 241 9.39 17.77 -4.36
CA LEU A 241 8.05 18.18 -3.91
C LEU A 241 7.75 19.64 -4.27
N VAL A 242 8.67 20.55 -4.02
CA VAL A 242 8.52 21.97 -4.39
C VAL A 242 8.31 22.12 -5.89
N LEU A 243 9.11 21.43 -6.69
CA LEU A 243 9.00 21.43 -8.15
C LEU A 243 7.64 20.86 -8.60
N LEU A 244 7.17 19.77 -7.98
CA LEU A 244 5.89 19.16 -8.29
C LEU A 244 4.72 20.11 -7.99
N VAL A 245 4.73 20.77 -6.83
CA VAL A 245 3.73 21.76 -6.45
C VAL A 245 3.74 22.94 -7.42
N TRP A 246 4.92 23.47 -7.71
CA TRP A 246 5.07 24.60 -8.65
C TRP A 246 4.52 24.23 -10.03
N ARG A 247 4.92 23.04 -10.57
CA ARG A 247 4.49 22.58 -11.88
C ARG A 247 3.00 22.29 -11.97
N SER A 248 2.44 21.64 -10.94
CA SER A 248 1.00 21.36 -10.83
C SER A 248 0.15 22.64 -10.90
N ASN A 249 0.64 23.75 -10.35
CA ASN A 249 -0.08 25.03 -10.38
C ASN A 249 0.03 25.77 -11.73
N GLN A 250 0.95 25.35 -12.62
CA GLN A 250 1.15 26.01 -13.93
C GLN A 250 0.42 25.29 -15.07
N LEU A 251 0.11 24.02 -14.92
CA LEU A 251 -0.51 23.19 -15.95
C LEU A 251 -2.03 23.23 -15.83
N GLU A 252 -2.72 23.34 -16.97
CA GLU A 252 -4.18 23.19 -17.01
C GLU A 252 -4.63 21.77 -16.68
N THR A 253 -3.83 20.76 -17.09
CA THR A 253 -4.09 19.35 -16.84
C THR A 253 -2.85 18.70 -16.20
N PRO A 254 -2.58 18.94 -14.90
CA PRO A 254 -1.44 18.36 -14.23
C PRO A 254 -1.58 16.84 -14.08
N ILE A 255 -0.44 16.13 -13.91
CA ILE A 255 -0.44 14.68 -13.58
C ILE A 255 -1.15 14.43 -12.26
N ILE A 256 -0.90 15.28 -11.25
CA ILE A 256 -1.57 15.29 -9.95
C ILE A 256 -2.08 16.73 -9.72
N ASN A 257 -3.37 16.89 -9.56
CA ASN A 257 -3.98 18.19 -9.25
C ASN A 257 -3.86 18.47 -7.75
N LEU A 258 -2.76 19.12 -7.35
CA LEU A 258 -2.51 19.47 -5.95
C LEU A 258 -3.35 20.68 -5.47
N ALA A 259 -4.00 21.41 -6.37
CA ALA A 259 -4.81 22.56 -6.00
C ALA A 259 -6.02 22.18 -5.13
N ILE A 260 -6.54 20.94 -5.26
CA ILE A 260 -7.65 20.45 -4.43
C ILE A 260 -7.27 20.30 -2.95
N LEU A 261 -5.98 20.20 -2.62
CA LEU A 261 -5.50 20.17 -1.23
C LEU A 261 -5.65 21.51 -0.50
N LYS A 262 -6.07 22.59 -1.19
CA LYS A 262 -6.52 23.83 -0.53
C LYS A 262 -7.78 23.62 0.32
N ASN A 263 -8.56 22.57 0.02
CA ASN A 263 -9.66 22.16 0.87
C ASN A 263 -9.09 21.48 2.14
N HIS A 264 -9.21 22.17 3.29
CA HIS A 264 -8.65 21.71 4.56
C HIS A 264 -9.28 20.41 5.07
N LEU A 265 -10.55 20.16 4.78
CA LEU A 265 -11.24 18.94 5.17
C LEU A 265 -10.68 17.75 4.38
N LEU A 266 -10.54 17.89 3.04
CA LEU A 266 -9.88 16.87 2.22
C LEU A 266 -8.46 16.61 2.72
N THR A 267 -7.66 17.65 2.93
CA THR A 267 -6.26 17.53 3.35
C THR A 267 -6.14 16.81 4.68
N GLY A 268 -7.04 17.07 5.63
CA GLY A 268 -7.08 16.34 6.88
C GLY A 268 -7.39 14.86 6.70
N HIS A 269 -8.32 14.48 5.80
CA HIS A 269 -8.59 13.09 5.46
C HIS A 269 -7.39 12.42 4.77
N VAL A 270 -6.73 13.12 3.84
CA VAL A 270 -5.53 12.63 3.14
C VAL A 270 -4.38 12.37 4.12
N LEU A 271 -4.11 13.28 5.06
CA LEU A 271 -3.08 13.09 6.08
C LEU A 271 -3.42 11.93 7.04
N ALA A 272 -4.68 11.82 7.45
CA ALA A 272 -5.12 10.69 8.26
C ALA A 272 -4.97 9.37 7.51
N PHE A 273 -5.38 9.31 6.25
CA PHE A 273 -5.25 8.15 5.40
C PHE A 273 -3.79 7.73 5.20
N PHE A 274 -2.89 8.70 5.00
CA PHE A 274 -1.44 8.49 4.91
C PHE A 274 -0.91 7.81 6.17
N THR A 275 -1.27 8.30 7.37
CA THR A 275 -0.81 7.70 8.63
C THR A 275 -1.38 6.30 8.86
N PHE A 276 -2.61 6.02 8.41
CA PHE A 276 -3.19 4.67 8.44
C PHE A 276 -2.37 3.69 7.60
N GLN A 277 -2.10 4.06 6.36
CA GLN A 277 -1.39 3.18 5.44
C GLN A 277 0.06 2.97 5.88
N LEU A 278 0.72 4.02 6.35
CA LEU A 278 2.06 3.94 6.95
C LEU A 278 2.08 2.92 8.09
N GLY A 279 1.12 3.03 9.03
CA GLY A 279 0.99 2.10 10.15
C GLY A 279 0.70 0.66 9.70
N SER A 280 -0.15 0.47 8.70
CA SER A 280 -0.52 -0.84 8.17
C SER A 280 0.69 -1.61 7.64
N LEU A 281 1.50 -0.98 6.78
CA LEU A 281 2.67 -1.64 6.21
C LEU A 281 3.83 -1.74 7.21
N ALA A 282 3.99 -0.78 8.13
CA ALA A 282 4.92 -0.92 9.25
C ALA A 282 4.59 -2.15 10.11
N MET A 283 3.31 -2.39 10.42
CA MET A 283 2.87 -3.58 11.18
C MET A 283 3.06 -4.89 10.38
N SER A 284 2.85 -4.85 9.06
CA SER A 284 3.11 -5.99 8.16
C SER A 284 4.60 -6.39 8.13
N PHE A 285 5.51 -5.45 8.40
CA PHE A 285 6.93 -5.73 8.62
C PHE A 285 7.21 -6.20 10.05
N LEU A 286 6.77 -5.43 11.07
CA LEU A 286 7.17 -5.64 12.46
C LEU A 286 6.68 -6.98 13.02
N LEU A 287 5.41 -7.36 12.77
CA LEU A 287 4.81 -8.51 13.44
C LEU A 287 5.38 -9.85 12.99
N PRO A 288 5.51 -10.17 11.67
CA PRO A 288 6.11 -11.42 11.25
C PRO A 288 7.56 -11.57 11.71
N ASN A 289 8.32 -10.47 11.66
CA ASN A 289 9.71 -10.46 12.11
C ASN A 289 9.81 -10.68 13.63
N TYR A 290 8.94 -10.06 14.44
CA TYR A 290 8.89 -10.28 15.87
C TYR A 290 8.60 -11.76 16.20
N VAL A 291 7.59 -12.35 15.58
CA VAL A 291 7.21 -13.76 15.80
C VAL A 291 8.35 -14.71 15.46
N GLN A 292 9.10 -14.43 14.39
CA GLN A 292 10.19 -15.31 13.94
C GLN A 292 11.51 -15.04 14.67
N LEU A 293 11.93 -13.78 14.81
CA LEU A 293 13.25 -13.42 15.33
C LEU A 293 13.29 -13.25 16.85
N VAL A 294 12.17 -12.89 17.49
CA VAL A 294 12.08 -12.72 18.94
C VAL A 294 11.47 -13.93 19.63
N ASN A 295 10.34 -14.41 19.12
CA ASN A 295 9.66 -15.57 19.70
C ASN A 295 10.16 -16.90 19.15
N HIS A 296 11.15 -16.89 18.25
CA HIS A 296 11.76 -18.08 17.60
C HIS A 296 10.73 -19.06 17.04
N SER A 297 9.61 -18.53 16.55
CA SER A 297 8.51 -19.31 16.01
C SER A 297 8.68 -19.54 14.51
N SER A 298 8.02 -20.58 13.99
CA SER A 298 8.08 -20.88 12.56
C SER A 298 7.39 -19.81 11.71
N THR A 299 7.80 -19.70 10.45
CA THR A 299 7.16 -18.84 9.44
C THR A 299 5.67 -19.16 9.27
N THR A 300 5.31 -20.46 9.35
CA THR A 300 3.91 -20.90 9.32
C THR A 300 3.12 -20.31 10.49
N LEU A 301 3.67 -20.36 11.72
CA LEU A 301 2.98 -19.82 12.89
C LEU A 301 2.86 -18.30 12.79
N ALA A 302 3.89 -17.60 12.31
CA ALA A 302 3.84 -16.16 12.06
C ALA A 302 2.69 -15.80 11.09
N ALA A 303 2.52 -16.58 10.02
CA ALA A 303 1.43 -16.41 9.07
C ALA A 303 0.05 -16.64 9.71
N LEU A 304 -0.09 -17.72 10.49
CA LEU A 304 -1.37 -18.09 11.12
C LEU A 304 -1.77 -17.11 12.23
N MET A 305 -0.82 -16.48 12.92
CA MET A 305 -1.12 -15.46 13.95
C MET A 305 -1.74 -14.18 13.35
N LEU A 306 -1.43 -13.85 12.10
CA LEU A 306 -1.97 -12.68 11.42
C LEU A 306 -3.30 -12.97 10.70
N LEU A 307 -3.58 -14.24 10.37
CA LEU A 307 -4.75 -14.62 9.56
C LEU A 307 -6.09 -14.20 10.16
N PRO A 308 -6.40 -14.43 11.46
CA PRO A 308 -7.71 -14.05 12.01
C PRO A 308 -7.96 -12.55 11.96
N GLY A 309 -6.96 -11.74 12.26
CA GLY A 309 -7.05 -10.28 12.12
C GLY A 309 -7.31 -9.87 10.68
N ALA A 310 -6.56 -10.45 9.74
CA ALA A 310 -6.71 -10.21 8.32
C ALA A 310 -8.14 -10.53 7.80
N ILE A 311 -8.71 -11.67 8.22
CA ILE A 311 -10.09 -12.05 7.89
C ILE A 311 -11.10 -11.04 8.45
N ILE A 312 -10.91 -10.58 9.68
CA ILE A 312 -11.77 -9.57 10.30
C ILE A 312 -11.72 -8.26 9.50
N GLY A 313 -10.52 -7.74 9.22
CA GLY A 313 -10.37 -6.51 8.46
C GLY A 313 -10.98 -6.58 7.05
N ALA A 314 -10.72 -7.67 6.33
CA ALA A 314 -11.31 -7.93 5.02
C ALA A 314 -12.84 -8.10 5.10
N GLY A 315 -13.35 -8.72 6.16
CA GLY A 315 -14.78 -8.91 6.39
C GLY A 315 -15.53 -7.59 6.60
N PHE A 316 -14.90 -6.58 7.22
CA PHE A 316 -15.52 -5.27 7.39
C PHE A 316 -15.54 -4.42 6.10
N ALA A 317 -14.64 -4.64 5.16
CA ALA A 317 -14.51 -3.81 3.96
C ALA A 317 -15.82 -3.68 3.14
N PRO A 318 -16.58 -4.75 2.84
CA PRO A 318 -17.86 -4.65 2.11
C PRO A 318 -18.94 -3.91 2.90
N PHE A 319 -18.88 -3.99 4.22
CA PHE A 319 -19.89 -3.39 5.10
C PHE A 319 -19.55 -1.95 5.51
N SER A 320 -18.31 -1.50 5.29
CA SER A 320 -17.85 -0.18 5.71
C SER A 320 -18.70 0.95 5.11
N GLY A 321 -19.04 0.86 3.82
CA GLY A 321 -19.93 1.79 3.15
C GLY A 321 -21.35 1.80 3.72
N LEU A 322 -21.93 0.62 4.01
CA LEU A 322 -23.25 0.51 4.64
C LEU A 322 -23.25 1.09 6.07
N ILE A 323 -22.16 0.91 6.79
CA ILE A 323 -21.97 1.47 8.13
C ILE A 323 -21.87 2.99 8.04
N LEU A 324 -21.13 3.51 7.05
CA LEU A 324 -21.02 4.93 6.76
C LEU A 324 -22.39 5.55 6.47
N ASP A 325 -23.19 4.91 5.61
CA ASP A 325 -24.50 5.42 5.19
C ASP A 325 -25.53 5.41 6.33
N LYS A 326 -25.47 4.40 7.24
CA LYS A 326 -26.41 4.27 8.36
C LYS A 326 -26.03 5.08 9.59
N LEU A 327 -24.74 5.17 9.92
CA LEU A 327 -24.24 5.77 11.18
C LEU A 327 -23.59 7.13 10.97
N GLY A 328 -23.48 7.59 9.71
CA GLY A 328 -22.70 8.78 9.34
C GLY A 328 -21.19 8.51 9.40
N ALA A 329 -20.38 9.43 8.91
CA ALA A 329 -18.94 9.28 8.78
C ALA A 329 -18.22 9.25 10.15
N ARG A 330 -18.66 10.10 11.08
CA ARG A 330 -17.97 10.34 12.36
C ARG A 330 -17.78 9.09 13.22
N LYS A 331 -18.85 8.31 13.43
CA LYS A 331 -18.81 7.16 14.34
C LYS A 331 -17.86 6.06 13.89
N PRO A 332 -17.95 5.50 12.65
CA PRO A 332 -17.06 4.42 12.23
C PRO A 332 -15.61 4.86 12.09
N ILE A 333 -15.36 6.08 11.62
CA ILE A 333 -14.01 6.61 11.44
C ILE A 333 -13.32 6.78 12.80
N LEU A 334 -13.96 7.44 13.77
CA LEU A 334 -13.38 7.68 15.08
C LEU A 334 -13.26 6.40 15.92
N LEU A 335 -14.26 5.50 15.84
CA LEU A 335 -14.17 4.19 16.50
C LEU A 335 -13.01 3.36 15.94
N GLY A 336 -12.88 3.32 14.62
CA GLY A 336 -11.79 2.59 13.97
C GLY A 336 -10.42 3.17 14.30
N ALA A 337 -10.26 4.50 14.27
CA ALA A 337 -9.02 5.17 14.67
C ALA A 337 -8.70 4.92 16.17
N GLY A 338 -9.72 4.93 17.04
CA GLY A 338 -9.57 4.61 18.46
C GLY A 338 -9.11 3.17 18.70
N LEU A 339 -9.66 2.20 17.96
CA LEU A 339 -9.23 0.79 18.05
C LEU A 339 -7.78 0.61 17.58
N ILE A 340 -7.36 1.30 16.52
CA ILE A 340 -5.97 1.26 16.04
C ILE A 340 -5.03 1.86 17.09
N LEU A 341 -5.39 3.00 17.67
CA LEU A 341 -4.62 3.63 18.73
C LEU A 341 -4.50 2.70 19.95
N LEU A 342 -5.59 2.06 20.35
CA LEU A 342 -5.61 1.07 21.44
C LEU A 342 -4.69 -0.12 21.15
N ALA A 343 -4.71 -0.63 19.93
CA ALA A 343 -3.81 -1.71 19.51
C ALA A 343 -2.35 -1.28 19.59
N HIS A 344 -1.99 -0.11 19.04
CA HIS A 344 -0.63 0.44 19.12
C HIS A 344 -0.19 0.70 20.57
N PHE A 345 -1.10 1.13 21.44
CA PHE A 345 -0.84 1.26 22.88
C PHE A 345 -0.45 -0.09 23.50
N PHE A 346 -1.22 -1.15 23.26
CA PHE A 346 -0.90 -2.48 23.78
C PHE A 346 0.39 -3.04 23.18
N PHE A 347 0.63 -2.90 21.88
CA PHE A 347 1.89 -3.29 21.26
C PHE A 347 3.09 -2.55 21.88
N THR A 348 2.94 -1.26 22.21
CA THR A 348 3.98 -0.47 22.88
C THR A 348 4.22 -0.93 24.30
N LEU A 349 3.14 -1.15 25.06
CA LEU A 349 3.18 -1.53 26.47
C LEU A 349 3.87 -2.90 26.67
N PHE A 350 3.47 -3.88 25.87
CA PHE A 350 3.97 -5.25 25.94
C PHE A 350 5.14 -5.51 25.00
N GLY A 351 5.62 -4.53 24.23
CA GLY A 351 6.54 -4.66 23.11
C GLY A 351 7.87 -5.38 23.37
N LEU A 352 8.30 -5.49 24.63
CA LEU A 352 9.50 -6.27 25.02
C LEU A 352 9.19 -7.75 25.35
N LYS A 353 7.91 -8.09 25.56
CA LYS A 353 7.47 -9.43 26.00
C LYS A 353 6.19 -9.87 25.27
N LEU A 354 6.07 -9.55 24.00
CA LEU A 354 4.93 -9.96 23.18
C LEU A 354 4.97 -11.47 22.95
N THR A 355 3.99 -12.18 23.48
CA THR A 355 3.75 -13.58 23.12
C THR A 355 2.96 -13.66 21.81
N ASN A 356 3.00 -14.81 21.12
CA ASN A 356 2.22 -15.03 19.92
C ASN A 356 0.71 -14.82 20.14
N GLY A 357 0.18 -15.21 21.31
CA GLY A 357 -1.22 -14.97 21.68
C GLY A 357 -1.58 -13.49 21.82
N LEU A 358 -0.70 -12.68 22.43
CA LEU A 358 -0.89 -11.24 22.53
C LEU A 358 -0.83 -10.56 21.15
N ILE A 359 0.10 -10.99 20.28
CA ILE A 359 0.20 -10.50 18.90
C ILE A 359 -1.12 -10.75 18.16
N LEU A 360 -1.65 -11.98 18.24
CA LEU A 360 -2.92 -12.34 17.60
C LEU A 360 -4.06 -11.43 18.08
N ILE A 361 -4.24 -11.26 19.40
CA ILE A 361 -5.34 -10.47 19.96
C ILE A 361 -5.20 -8.99 19.55
N PHE A 362 -4.00 -8.41 19.73
CA PHE A 362 -3.80 -6.99 19.44
C PHE A 362 -3.89 -6.70 17.93
N TYR A 363 -3.45 -7.65 17.09
CA TYR A 363 -3.60 -7.53 15.64
C TYR A 363 -5.07 -7.64 15.19
N MET A 364 -5.89 -8.46 15.84
CA MET A 364 -7.34 -8.50 15.59
C MET A 364 -8.00 -7.15 15.93
N ILE A 365 -7.62 -6.51 17.05
CA ILE A 365 -8.10 -5.16 17.40
C ILE A 365 -7.68 -4.14 16.32
N PHE A 366 -6.39 -4.18 15.91
CA PHE A 366 -5.86 -3.32 14.86
C PHE A 366 -6.62 -3.46 13.55
N MET A 367 -6.82 -4.69 13.07
CA MET A 367 -7.50 -4.97 11.81
C MET A 367 -9.00 -4.67 11.85
N THR A 368 -9.64 -4.79 13.01
CA THR A 368 -11.03 -4.32 13.21
C THR A 368 -11.10 -2.81 13.00
N GLY A 369 -10.17 -2.07 13.59
CA GLY A 369 -10.06 -0.63 13.41
C GLY A 369 -9.81 -0.23 11.95
N MET A 370 -8.90 -0.95 11.26
CA MET A 370 -8.62 -0.76 9.83
C MET A 370 -9.87 -0.97 8.97
N GLY A 371 -10.60 -2.06 9.17
CA GLY A 371 -11.82 -2.37 8.42
C GLY A 371 -12.93 -1.33 8.61
N LEU A 372 -13.03 -0.72 9.79
CA LEU A 372 -14.04 0.30 10.07
C LEU A 372 -13.67 1.69 9.51
N ALA A 373 -12.39 2.06 9.50
CA ALA A 373 -11.99 3.44 9.24
C ALA A 373 -11.39 3.67 7.86
N PHE A 374 -10.56 2.73 7.35
CA PHE A 374 -9.73 2.96 6.17
C PHE A 374 -10.51 3.40 4.92
N GLY A 375 -11.46 2.59 4.47
CA GLY A 375 -12.30 2.91 3.30
C GLY A 375 -13.19 4.13 3.55
N ASN A 376 -13.68 4.29 4.78
CA ASN A 376 -14.57 5.38 5.14
C ASN A 376 -13.87 6.75 5.14
N ILE A 377 -12.59 6.82 5.55
CA ILE A 377 -11.79 8.05 5.49
C ILE A 377 -11.60 8.49 4.03
N MET A 378 -11.25 7.56 3.14
CA MET A 378 -11.09 7.87 1.72
C MET A 378 -12.41 8.34 1.09
N THR A 379 -13.50 7.61 1.33
CA THR A 379 -14.83 7.95 0.80
C THR A 379 -15.31 9.30 1.33
N ASN A 380 -15.14 9.54 2.62
CA ASN A 380 -15.57 10.78 3.25
C ASN A 380 -14.73 11.98 2.79
N GLY A 381 -13.41 11.79 2.63
CA GLY A 381 -12.54 12.83 2.08
C GLY A 381 -12.91 13.20 0.64
N GLN A 382 -13.25 12.24 -0.21
CA GLN A 382 -13.73 12.50 -1.58
C GLN A 382 -15.06 13.26 -1.62
N LYS A 383 -15.98 12.98 -0.69
CA LYS A 383 -17.26 13.69 -0.56
C LYS A 383 -17.12 15.19 -0.22
N GLN A 384 -15.94 15.64 0.22
CA GLN A 384 -15.66 17.06 0.48
C GLN A 384 -15.45 17.90 -0.80
N LEU A 385 -15.45 17.25 -1.96
CA LEU A 385 -15.20 17.84 -3.27
C LEU A 385 -16.40 17.69 -4.18
N SER A 386 -16.45 18.55 -5.22
CA SER A 386 -17.39 18.39 -6.33
C SER A 386 -17.18 17.07 -7.05
N LEU A 387 -18.23 16.54 -7.74
CA LEU A 387 -18.15 15.29 -8.49
C LEU A 387 -17.06 15.33 -9.58
N GLU A 388 -16.74 16.50 -10.10
CA GLU A 388 -15.70 16.68 -11.13
C GLU A 388 -14.29 16.56 -10.57
N GLU A 389 -14.09 16.91 -9.29
CA GLU A 389 -12.78 16.87 -8.60
C GLU A 389 -12.50 15.54 -7.90
N GLN A 390 -13.51 14.70 -7.68
CA GLN A 390 -13.34 13.41 -6.99
C GLN A 390 -12.32 12.47 -7.66
N PRO A 391 -12.20 12.39 -9.00
CA PRO A 391 -11.14 11.61 -9.62
C PRO A 391 -9.73 12.06 -9.26
N ASP A 392 -9.50 13.38 -9.12
CA ASP A 392 -8.21 13.94 -8.69
C ASP A 392 -7.89 13.54 -7.24
N ALA A 393 -8.90 13.63 -6.34
CA ALA A 393 -8.74 13.16 -4.97
C ALA A 393 -8.41 11.66 -4.92
N ASN A 394 -9.09 10.84 -5.73
CA ASN A 394 -8.81 9.41 -5.82
C ASN A 394 -7.36 9.14 -6.24
N ALA A 395 -6.85 9.90 -7.22
CA ALA A 395 -5.45 9.80 -7.65
C ALA A 395 -4.47 10.16 -6.52
N ILE A 396 -4.75 11.21 -5.74
CA ILE A 396 -3.93 11.62 -4.58
C ILE A 396 -3.96 10.53 -3.50
N PHE A 397 -5.14 10.02 -3.13
CA PHE A 397 -5.26 8.96 -2.11
C PHE A 397 -4.47 7.72 -2.52
N ASN A 398 -4.63 7.23 -3.75
CA ASN A 398 -3.93 6.04 -4.23
C ASN A 398 -2.40 6.25 -4.31
N THR A 399 -1.94 7.41 -4.77
CA THR A 399 -0.51 7.75 -4.83
C THR A 399 0.09 7.79 -3.42
N LEU A 400 -0.55 8.50 -2.50
CA LEU A 400 -0.07 8.63 -1.13
C LEU A 400 -0.23 7.32 -0.34
N GLN A 401 -1.19 6.47 -0.67
CA GLN A 401 -1.29 5.13 -0.11
C GLN A 401 -0.01 4.32 -0.35
N GLN A 402 0.44 4.29 -1.58
CA GLN A 402 1.65 3.54 -1.94
C GLN A 402 2.90 4.17 -1.33
N PHE A 403 3.03 5.50 -1.42
CA PHE A 403 4.16 6.20 -0.82
C PHE A 403 4.19 6.04 0.72
N ALA A 404 3.06 6.15 1.39
CA ALA A 404 2.94 5.91 2.83
C ALA A 404 3.37 4.48 3.22
N GLY A 405 3.04 3.50 2.39
CA GLY A 405 3.48 2.12 2.57
C GLY A 405 5.01 1.99 2.54
N ALA A 406 5.65 2.58 1.52
CA ALA A 406 7.11 2.60 1.40
C ALA A 406 7.77 3.31 2.59
N VAL A 407 7.24 4.46 3.02
CA VAL A 407 7.72 5.18 4.20
C VAL A 407 7.55 4.32 5.46
N GLY A 408 6.39 3.67 5.64
CA GLY A 408 6.07 2.86 6.81
C GLY A 408 7.02 1.68 6.99
N THR A 409 7.25 0.90 5.93
CA THR A 409 8.19 -0.23 5.97
C THR A 409 9.63 0.25 6.19
N THR A 410 10.05 1.33 5.52
CA THR A 410 11.40 1.90 5.67
C THR A 410 11.64 2.40 7.10
N LEU A 411 10.70 3.15 7.69
CA LEU A 411 10.82 3.63 9.07
C LEU A 411 10.85 2.47 10.07
N ALA A 412 9.98 1.48 9.90
CA ALA A 412 9.93 0.33 10.80
C ALA A 412 11.23 -0.47 10.75
N SER A 413 11.77 -0.76 9.56
CA SER A 413 13.02 -1.48 9.40
C SER A 413 14.21 -0.69 9.92
N LEU A 414 14.27 0.63 9.66
CA LEU A 414 15.30 1.52 10.18
C LEU A 414 15.38 1.47 11.72
N ILE A 415 14.23 1.63 12.40
CA ILE A 415 14.15 1.63 13.86
C ILE A 415 14.61 0.28 14.43
N VAL A 416 14.25 -0.83 13.79
CA VAL A 416 14.71 -2.17 14.19
C VAL A 416 16.19 -2.33 13.93
N ALA A 417 16.69 -1.97 12.75
CA ALA A 417 18.10 -2.07 12.37
C ALA A 417 19.02 -1.24 13.28
N MET A 418 18.62 0.00 13.60
CA MET A 418 19.36 0.85 14.56
C MET A 418 19.47 0.21 15.94
N SER A 419 18.43 -0.51 16.38
CA SER A 419 18.48 -1.22 17.66
C SER A 419 19.35 -2.47 17.57
N GLN A 420 19.35 -3.19 16.46
CA GLN A 420 20.17 -4.37 16.20
C GLN A 420 21.67 -4.03 16.05
N ALA A 421 22.01 -2.83 15.58
CA ALA A 421 23.38 -2.35 15.50
C ALA A 421 24.05 -2.13 16.89
N ASN A 422 23.27 -2.19 17.97
CA ASN A 422 23.80 -2.04 19.32
C ASN A 422 24.49 -3.33 19.79
N GLN A 423 25.81 -3.39 19.67
CA GLN A 423 26.66 -4.54 20.03
C GLN A 423 26.60 -4.96 21.52
N LYS A 424 25.99 -4.14 22.40
CA LYS A 424 25.85 -4.45 23.84
C LYS A 424 24.65 -5.33 24.16
N MET A 425 23.78 -5.61 23.19
CA MET A 425 22.55 -6.39 23.36
C MET A 425 22.60 -7.63 22.47
N ASP A 426 22.01 -8.72 22.96
CA ASP A 426 21.73 -9.88 22.13
C ASP A 426 20.78 -9.50 20.98
N PHE A 427 20.94 -10.13 19.81
CA PHE A 427 20.16 -9.83 18.60
C PHE A 427 18.65 -9.93 18.83
N THR A 428 18.19 -10.94 19.59
CA THR A 428 16.78 -11.13 19.94
C THR A 428 16.25 -9.96 20.77
N GLN A 429 17.00 -9.57 21.81
CA GLN A 429 16.62 -8.44 22.67
C GLN A 429 16.66 -7.11 21.92
N ALA A 430 17.65 -6.92 21.05
CA ALA A 430 17.79 -5.74 20.21
C ALA A 430 16.61 -5.63 19.23
N THR A 431 16.20 -6.75 18.63
CA THR A 431 15.02 -6.83 17.74
C THR A 431 13.73 -6.52 18.50
N ALA A 432 13.54 -7.08 19.70
CA ALA A 432 12.38 -6.77 20.54
C ALA A 432 12.32 -5.28 20.92
N LYS A 433 13.45 -4.70 21.30
CA LYS A 433 13.56 -3.27 21.63
C LYS A 433 13.27 -2.39 20.41
N GLY A 434 13.84 -2.72 19.25
CA GLY A 434 13.60 -2.02 18.00
C GLY A 434 12.14 -2.06 17.59
N SER A 435 11.52 -3.23 17.67
CA SER A 435 10.09 -3.40 17.39
C SER A 435 9.22 -2.57 18.35
N ARG A 436 9.53 -2.57 19.65
CA ARG A 436 8.84 -1.72 20.63
C ARG A 436 8.97 -0.24 20.29
N ASN A 437 10.17 0.22 19.92
CA ASN A 437 10.37 1.61 19.51
C ASN A 437 9.55 1.95 18.26
N GLY A 438 9.46 1.02 17.29
CA GLY A 438 8.55 1.15 16.14
C GLY A 438 7.09 1.29 16.57
N PHE A 439 6.61 0.45 17.48
CA PHE A 439 5.25 0.57 18.02
C PHE A 439 5.01 1.90 18.77
N MET A 440 6.00 2.43 19.47
CA MET A 440 5.92 3.75 20.12
C MET A 440 5.73 4.88 19.09
N VAL A 441 6.47 4.83 17.97
CA VAL A 441 6.31 5.80 16.88
C VAL A 441 4.92 5.68 16.27
N LEU A 442 4.43 4.46 16.01
CA LEU A 442 3.08 4.24 15.50
C LEU A 442 2.00 4.69 16.48
N PHE A 443 2.21 4.52 17.77
CA PHE A 443 1.30 5.02 18.81
C PHE A 443 1.24 6.56 18.80
N ALA A 444 2.38 7.23 18.72
CA ALA A 444 2.44 8.70 18.64
C ALA A 444 1.74 9.22 17.36
N LEU A 445 1.98 8.57 16.21
CA LEU A 445 1.28 8.89 14.97
C LEU A 445 -0.23 8.60 15.08
N GLY A 446 -0.62 7.55 15.78
CA GLY A 446 -2.03 7.23 16.06
C GLY A 446 -2.74 8.30 16.89
N ILE A 447 -2.07 8.88 17.88
CA ILE A 447 -2.59 10.03 18.65
C ILE A 447 -2.82 11.23 17.71
N PHE A 448 -1.80 11.59 16.93
CA PHE A 448 -1.92 12.67 15.95
C PHE A 448 -3.09 12.43 14.97
N GLN A 449 -3.20 11.23 14.44
CA GLN A 449 -4.26 10.81 13.53
C GLN A 449 -5.66 10.93 14.15
N LEU A 450 -5.84 10.44 15.38
CA LEU A 450 -7.12 10.51 16.07
C LEU A 450 -7.54 11.97 16.34
N LEU A 451 -6.61 12.80 16.77
CA LEU A 451 -6.86 14.24 17.00
C LEU A 451 -7.23 14.95 15.68
N LEU A 452 -6.50 14.67 14.61
CA LEU A 452 -6.77 15.22 13.28
C LEU A 452 -8.17 14.80 12.78
N LEU A 453 -8.51 13.52 12.87
CA LEU A 453 -9.82 13.02 12.48
C LEU A 453 -10.94 13.60 13.33
N PHE A 454 -10.72 13.75 14.63
CA PHE A 454 -11.71 14.38 15.51
C PHE A 454 -12.03 15.82 15.08
N TRP A 455 -11.00 16.56 14.66
CA TRP A 455 -11.16 17.92 14.14
C TRP A 455 -11.86 17.94 12.78
N VAL A 456 -11.43 17.09 11.83
CA VAL A 456 -11.93 17.08 10.45
C VAL A 456 -13.39 16.61 10.38
N VAL A 457 -13.69 15.47 11.00
CA VAL A 457 -15.04 14.87 10.96
C VAL A 457 -16.01 15.58 11.93
N GLY A 458 -15.48 16.36 12.90
CA GLY A 458 -16.28 17.21 13.78
C GLY A 458 -16.88 18.44 13.11
N LYS A 459 -16.10 19.08 12.22
CA LYS A 459 -16.53 20.28 11.49
C LYS A 459 -17.61 20.04 10.43
N GLU A 460 -17.71 18.84 9.89
CA GLU A 460 -18.76 18.50 8.91
C GLU A 460 -20.18 18.62 9.46
N ASN A 461 -20.35 18.43 10.78
CA ASN A 461 -21.65 18.57 11.43
C ASN A 461 -22.07 20.03 11.66
N GLU A 462 -21.16 20.99 11.49
CA GLU A 462 -21.46 22.43 11.65
C GLU A 462 -21.81 23.10 10.30
N THR A 463 -21.52 22.42 9.18
CA THR A 463 -21.73 22.94 7.81
C THR A 463 -22.91 22.31 7.09
N ASN A 464 -23.54 21.26 7.64
CA ASN A 464 -24.80 20.64 7.22
C ASN A 464 -25.92 20.96 8.23
#